data_b20516de0f2236fe88f85c48808df8c2
#
_entry.id   b20516de0f2236fe88f85c48808df8c2
#
_cell.length_a   1.000
_cell.length_b   1.000
_cell.length_c   1.000
_cell.angle_alpha   90.00
_cell.angle_beta   90.00
_cell.angle_gamma   90.00
#
_symmetry.space_group_name_H-M   'P 1'
#
loop_
_entity.id
_entity.type
_entity.pdbx_description
1 polymer ?
#
loop_
_entity_poly.entity_id
_entity_poly.type
_entity_poly.pdbx_seq_one_letter_code
_entity_poly.pdbx_strand_id
1 'polypeptide(L)'
;MRFGLLGRKLGHSYSPMIFDLLGGYRYDLFEREPGDIEKLLRTEDLDGINVTIPYKKEVLQYLDEIDPLAARLGSVNTIVKRDGKLTGYNSD
;
A
#
# COMPACT_ATOMS: atom_id res chain seq x y z
N MET A 1 -10.06 -7.45 9.05
CA MET A 1 -9.37 -6.89 7.87
C MET A 1 -7.99 -6.38 8.26
N ARG A 2 -7.06 -6.50 7.38
CA ARG A 2 -5.69 -6.08 7.63
C ARG A 2 -5.24 -5.10 6.55
N PHE A 3 -4.75 -3.94 6.99
CA PHE A 3 -4.26 -2.88 6.12
C PHE A 3 -2.85 -2.45 6.53
N GLY A 4 -2.20 -1.68 5.71
CA GLY A 4 -0.88 -1.21 6.06
C GLY A 4 -0.43 0.00 5.27
N LEU A 5 0.76 0.48 5.60
CA LEU A 5 1.44 1.56 4.90
C LEU A 5 2.81 1.07 4.45
N LEU A 6 3.08 1.20 3.17
CA LEU A 6 4.38 0.86 2.59
C LEU A 6 5.19 2.13 2.32
N GLY A 7 6.41 2.14 2.80
CA GLY A 7 7.37 3.20 2.53
C GLY A 7 8.78 2.71 2.78
N ARG A 8 9.77 3.54 2.48
CA ARG A 8 11.17 3.19 2.75
C ARG A 8 11.54 3.49 4.19
N LYS A 9 11.14 4.67 4.68
CA LYS A 9 11.31 5.07 6.08
C LYS A 9 10.03 5.73 6.54
N LEU A 10 9.40 5.16 7.53
CA LEU A 10 8.12 5.65 8.00
C LEU A 10 8.22 6.40 9.33
N GLY A 11 9.25 6.10 10.12
CA GLY A 11 9.45 6.76 11.41
C GLY A 11 8.21 6.72 12.29
N HIS A 12 7.79 7.90 12.72
CA HIS A 12 6.61 8.07 13.57
C HIS A 12 5.40 8.57 12.80
N SER A 13 5.29 8.17 11.52
CA SER A 13 4.23 8.65 10.63
C SER A 13 2.82 8.35 11.10
N TYR A 14 2.65 7.30 11.91
CA TYR A 14 1.34 6.90 12.41
C TYR A 14 1.39 6.65 13.89
N SER A 15 0.38 7.14 14.60
CA SER A 15 0.23 6.92 16.03
C SER A 15 -0.78 5.80 16.29
N PRO A 16 -0.73 5.15 17.46
CA PRO A 16 -1.74 4.19 17.87
C PRO A 16 -3.16 4.75 17.85
N MET A 17 -3.28 6.06 18.03
CA MET A 17 -4.58 6.74 18.02
C MET A 17 -5.27 6.58 16.66
N ILE A 18 -4.53 6.66 15.56
CA ILE A 18 -5.11 6.49 14.22
C ILE A 18 -5.66 5.08 14.08
N PHE A 19 -4.96 4.10 14.62
CA PHE A 19 -5.40 2.72 14.61
C PHE A 19 -6.75 2.57 15.33
N ASP A 20 -6.90 3.21 16.49
CA ASP A 20 -8.14 3.14 17.25
C ASP A 20 -9.30 3.81 16.49
N LEU A 21 -9.03 4.90 15.77
CA LEU A 21 -10.03 5.58 14.97
C LEU A 21 -10.54 4.74 13.82
N LEU A 22 -9.76 3.76 13.35
CA LEU A 22 -10.14 2.86 12.28
C LEU A 22 -11.05 1.72 12.76
N GLY A 23 -11.48 1.75 14.02
CA GLY A 23 -12.45 0.79 14.52
C GLY A 23 -11.91 -0.59 14.78
N GLY A 24 -10.63 -0.70 15.12
CA GLY A 24 -10.03 -1.97 15.46
C GLY A 24 -9.51 -2.77 14.27
N TYR A 25 -9.50 -2.22 13.07
CA TYR A 25 -8.82 -2.85 11.95
C TYR A 25 -7.32 -2.84 12.22
N ARG A 26 -6.66 -3.93 11.83
CA ARG A 26 -5.21 -4.01 11.98
C ARG A 26 -4.55 -3.16 10.89
N TYR A 27 -3.65 -2.27 11.31
CA TYR A 27 -2.91 -1.40 10.40
C TYR A 27 -1.43 -1.47 10.76
N ASP A 28 -0.63 -2.04 9.86
CA ASP A 28 0.79 -2.26 10.08
C ASP A 28 1.63 -1.31 9.24
N LEU A 29 2.81 -0.96 9.74
CA LEU A 29 3.77 -0.15 9.00
C LEU A 29 4.81 -1.09 8.37
N PHE A 30 5.00 -0.97 7.06
CA PHE A 30 5.95 -1.79 6.33
C PHE A 30 7.06 -0.91 5.75
N GLU A 31 8.22 -0.94 6.40
CA GLU A 31 9.41 -0.30 5.87
C GLU A 31 10.15 -1.34 5.04
N ARG A 32 10.34 -1.06 3.74
CA ARG A 32 10.97 -2.01 2.83
C ARG A 32 11.90 -1.30 1.87
N GLU A 33 12.97 -2.00 1.52
CA GLU A 33 13.83 -1.58 0.42
C GLU A 33 13.16 -1.95 -0.91
N PRO A 34 13.54 -1.30 -2.04
CA PRO A 34 12.88 -1.57 -3.33
C PRO A 34 12.83 -3.05 -3.71
N GLY A 35 13.88 -3.80 -3.41
CA GLY A 35 13.95 -5.21 -3.75
C GLY A 35 13.00 -6.12 -2.98
N ASP A 36 12.38 -5.61 -1.91
CA ASP A 36 11.52 -6.40 -1.05
C ASP A 36 10.03 -6.07 -1.21
N ILE A 37 9.70 -5.12 -2.10
CA ILE A 37 8.31 -4.68 -2.29
C ILE A 37 7.44 -5.78 -2.87
N GLU A 38 7.89 -6.43 -3.92
CA GLU A 38 7.10 -7.47 -4.57
C GLU A 38 6.78 -8.61 -3.61
N LYS A 39 7.76 -9.03 -2.83
CA LYS A 39 7.57 -10.08 -1.85
C LYS A 39 6.50 -9.69 -0.82
N LEU A 40 6.56 -8.45 -0.33
CA LEU A 40 5.55 -7.94 0.59
C LEU A 40 4.15 -8.03 -0.01
N LEU A 41 3.97 -7.53 -1.22
CA LEU A 41 2.67 -7.49 -1.87
C LEU A 41 2.12 -8.88 -2.20
N ARG A 42 3.00 -9.84 -2.49
CA ARG A 42 2.60 -11.19 -2.88
C ARG A 42 2.38 -12.12 -1.69
N THR A 43 3.14 -11.97 -0.61
CA THR A 43 3.15 -12.95 0.48
C THR A 43 2.38 -12.53 1.72
N GLU A 44 2.25 -11.21 1.98
CA GLU A 44 1.51 -10.77 3.15
C GLU A 44 0.01 -10.85 2.93
N ASP A 45 -0.70 -11.30 3.94
CA ASP A 45 -2.17 -11.41 3.90
C ASP A 45 -2.77 -10.05 4.24
N LEU A 46 -2.85 -9.19 3.23
CA LEU A 46 -3.37 -7.83 3.34
C LEU A 46 -4.59 -7.66 2.47
N ASP A 47 -5.59 -6.93 2.96
CA ASP A 47 -6.75 -6.53 2.17
C ASP A 47 -6.45 -5.27 1.37
N GLY A 48 -5.62 -4.39 1.94
CA GLY A 48 -5.21 -3.18 1.27
C GLY A 48 -3.95 -2.60 1.87
N ILE A 49 -3.27 -1.77 1.09
CA ILE A 49 -2.07 -1.10 1.56
C ILE A 49 -1.99 0.29 0.95
N ASN A 50 -1.70 1.27 1.79
CA ASN A 50 -1.38 2.62 1.32
C ASN A 50 0.10 2.67 0.98
N VAL A 51 0.44 3.49 -0.02
CA VAL A 51 1.81 3.60 -0.49
C VAL A 51 2.24 5.06 -0.38
N THR A 52 3.41 5.28 0.22
CA THR A 52 3.98 6.62 0.33
C THR A 52 5.32 6.70 -0.38
N ILE A 53 5.93 7.88 -0.35
CA ILE A 53 7.23 8.14 -0.95
C ILE A 53 8.27 7.15 -0.43
N PRO A 54 9.13 6.61 -1.28
CA PRO A 54 9.33 6.91 -2.70
C PRO A 54 8.65 5.92 -3.65
N TYR A 55 7.68 5.14 -3.18
CA TYR A 55 7.22 3.96 -3.89
C TYR A 55 5.93 4.11 -4.70
N LYS A 56 5.33 5.30 -4.73
CA LYS A 56 4.06 5.51 -5.46
C LYS A 56 4.14 5.18 -6.95
N LYS A 57 5.32 5.29 -7.55
CA LYS A 57 5.55 4.91 -8.95
C LYS A 57 6.15 3.52 -9.06
N GLU A 58 7.02 3.17 -8.11
CA GLU A 58 7.71 1.90 -8.09
C GLU A 58 6.74 0.72 -8.08
N VAL A 59 5.64 0.83 -7.35
CA VAL A 59 4.68 -0.26 -7.21
C VAL A 59 3.91 -0.58 -8.47
N LEU A 60 3.85 0.34 -9.46
CA LEU A 60 3.09 0.14 -10.68
C LEU A 60 3.45 -1.16 -11.40
N GLN A 61 4.71 -1.53 -11.40
CA GLN A 61 5.20 -2.73 -12.10
C GLN A 61 4.71 -4.04 -11.48
N TYR A 62 4.21 -4.00 -10.26
CA TYR A 62 3.77 -5.20 -9.54
C TYR A 62 2.26 -5.39 -9.55
N LEU A 63 1.51 -4.45 -10.12
CA LEU A 63 0.06 -4.46 -10.07
C LEU A 63 -0.54 -5.23 -11.25
N ASP A 64 -1.66 -5.90 -10.99
CA ASP A 64 -2.40 -6.61 -12.03
C ASP A 64 -3.32 -5.65 -12.79
N GLU A 65 -3.90 -4.68 -12.09
CA GLU A 65 -4.73 -3.65 -12.69
C GLU A 65 -4.44 -2.30 -12.06
N ILE A 66 -4.67 -1.24 -12.83
CA ILE A 66 -4.48 0.13 -12.38
C ILE A 66 -5.73 0.91 -12.77
N ASP A 67 -6.35 1.59 -11.78
CA ASP A 67 -7.49 2.47 -12.02
C ASP A 67 -7.11 3.54 -13.07
N PRO A 68 -8.03 3.92 -13.98
CA PRO A 68 -7.72 4.90 -15.03
C PRO A 68 -7.13 6.22 -14.55
N LEU A 69 -7.60 6.74 -13.41
CA LEU A 69 -7.04 7.96 -12.85
C LEU A 69 -5.60 7.76 -12.41
N ALA A 70 -5.33 6.65 -11.71
CA ALA A 70 -3.97 6.34 -11.27
C ALA A 70 -3.03 6.14 -12.46
N ALA A 71 -3.51 5.49 -13.52
CA ALA A 71 -2.73 5.30 -14.74
C ALA A 71 -2.40 6.64 -15.39
N ARG A 72 -3.36 7.56 -15.43
CA ARG A 72 -3.16 8.90 -16.00
C ARG A 72 -2.14 9.69 -15.19
N LEU A 73 -2.20 9.60 -13.87
CA LEU A 73 -1.27 10.30 -12.99
C LEU A 73 0.09 9.62 -12.92
N GLY A 74 0.17 8.35 -13.33
CA GLY A 74 1.42 7.59 -13.28
C GLY A 74 1.87 7.28 -11.86
N SER A 75 0.95 7.24 -10.90
CA SER A 75 1.29 6.93 -9.52
C SER A 75 0.10 6.33 -8.76
N VAL A 76 0.41 5.50 -7.77
CA VAL A 76 -0.57 4.78 -6.96
C VAL A 76 -0.29 5.07 -5.49
N ASN A 77 -1.31 5.44 -4.74
CA ASN A 77 -1.19 5.62 -3.30
C ASN A 77 -1.98 4.58 -2.50
N THR A 78 -2.77 3.75 -3.17
CA THR A 78 -3.57 2.71 -2.51
C THR A 78 -3.60 1.47 -3.39
N ILE A 79 -3.35 0.31 -2.79
CA ILE A 79 -3.44 -0.97 -3.46
C ILE A 79 -4.47 -1.82 -2.72
N VAL A 80 -5.41 -2.40 -3.46
CA VAL A 80 -6.38 -3.34 -2.92
C VAL A 80 -6.03 -4.74 -3.41
N LYS A 81 -6.02 -5.71 -2.49
CA LYS A 81 -5.72 -7.09 -2.81
C LYS A 81 -6.96 -7.96 -2.61
N ARG A 82 -7.42 -8.59 -3.68
CA ARG A 82 -8.57 -9.50 -3.63
C ARG A 82 -8.28 -10.74 -4.48
N ASP A 83 -8.43 -11.90 -3.87
CA ASP A 83 -8.20 -13.18 -4.54
C ASP A 83 -6.83 -13.24 -5.23
N GLY A 84 -5.82 -12.67 -4.56
CA GLY A 84 -4.47 -12.63 -5.08
C GLY A 84 -4.22 -11.56 -6.14
N LYS A 85 -5.25 -10.80 -6.52
CA LYS A 85 -5.14 -9.76 -7.54
C LYS A 85 -4.88 -8.40 -6.92
N LEU A 86 -3.89 -7.69 -7.43
CA LEU A 86 -3.48 -6.37 -6.95
C LEU A 86 -4.00 -5.28 -7.88
N THR A 87 -4.82 -4.39 -7.34
CA THR A 87 -5.37 -3.26 -8.11
C THR A 87 -4.94 -1.95 -7.45
N GLY A 88 -4.41 -1.04 -8.26
CA GLY A 88 -3.90 0.24 -7.77
C GLY A 88 -4.83 1.40 -8.03
N TYR A 89 -4.90 2.30 -7.04
CA TYR A 89 -5.73 3.51 -7.08
C TYR A 89 -4.92 4.72 -6.66
N ASN A 90 -5.40 5.88 -7.05
CA ASN A 90 -4.85 7.14 -6.56
C ASN A 90 -6.02 8.02 -6.10
N SER A 91 -5.99 8.39 -4.83
CA SER A 91 -7.06 9.19 -4.21
C SER A 91 -6.76 10.69 -4.19
N ASP A 92 -5.63 11.10 -4.74
CA ASP A 92 -5.24 12.53 -4.77
C ASP A 92 -5.98 13.33 -5.82
#